data_25acb90c20a84ac7c05f7c994a17d290
#
_entry.id   25acb90c20a84ac7c05f7c994a17d290
#
_cell.length_a   1.000
_cell.length_b   1.000
_cell.length_c   1.000
_cell.angle_alpha   90.00
_cell.angle_beta   90.00
_cell.angle_gamma   90.00
#
_symmetry.space_group_name_H-M   'P 1'
#
loop_
_entity.id
_entity.type
_entity.pdbx_description
1 polymer ?
#
loop_
_entity_poly.entity_id
_entity_poly.type
_entity_poly.pdbx_seq_one_letter_code
_entity_poly.pdbx_strand_id
1 'polypeptide(L)'
;MKKKYRLMLLIIILLIIGGIIFYKKSIKNSKTGENKNSQEIIDYILNLSSYKTKITVNITSNKNNNKYILKQEFKGNKENIQEVIEPSNIAGIKIINDGTNLKIENSNLNLNTIIENYTYLGNNCLDLSTFIENYKVNNKSNYEENENEIIMKTIVESDNIYVKEEILYIDRSTMKPTKMEIKDDKQKTRIYILYNEVEINM
;
A
#
# COMPACT_ATOMS: atom_id res chain seq x y z
N MET A 1 -35.61 -30.70 -31.70
CA MET A 1 -35.63 -29.73 -30.56
C MET A 1 -34.94 -30.26 -29.29
N LYS A 2 -35.20 -31.48 -28.81
CA LYS A 2 -34.64 -32.01 -27.53
C LYS A 2 -33.11 -32.09 -27.42
N LYS A 3 -32.36 -32.28 -28.54
CA LYS A 3 -30.88 -32.32 -28.52
C LYS A 3 -30.25 -30.94 -28.28
N LYS A 4 -30.79 -29.85 -28.84
CA LYS A 4 -30.28 -28.49 -28.62
C LYS A 4 -30.45 -28.04 -27.20
N TYR A 5 -31.57 -28.33 -26.54
CA TYR A 5 -31.78 -28.00 -25.12
C TYR A 5 -30.83 -28.77 -24.17
N ARG A 6 -30.54 -30.05 -24.47
CA ARG A 6 -29.56 -30.82 -23.69
C ARG A 6 -28.15 -30.25 -23.82
N LEU A 7 -27.73 -29.79 -25.01
CA LEU A 7 -26.45 -29.16 -25.22
C LEU A 7 -26.35 -27.83 -24.48
N MET A 8 -27.40 -26.99 -24.54
CA MET A 8 -27.46 -25.71 -23.83
C MET A 8 -27.38 -25.88 -22.31
N LEU A 9 -28.06 -26.91 -21.77
CA LEU A 9 -28.03 -27.21 -20.35
C LEU A 9 -26.67 -27.70 -19.89
N LEU A 10 -25.92 -28.46 -20.69
CA LEU A 10 -24.54 -28.86 -20.43
C LEU A 10 -23.60 -27.68 -20.40
N ILE A 11 -23.75 -26.71 -21.29
CA ILE A 11 -22.91 -25.47 -21.31
C ILE A 11 -23.16 -24.65 -20.04
N ILE A 12 -24.40 -24.49 -19.62
CA ILE A 12 -24.74 -23.75 -18.38
C ILE A 12 -24.15 -24.45 -17.14
N ILE A 13 -24.22 -25.77 -17.05
CA ILE A 13 -23.60 -26.52 -15.94
C ILE A 13 -22.08 -26.33 -15.93
N LEU A 14 -21.40 -26.38 -17.09
CA LEU A 14 -19.97 -26.14 -17.19
C LEU A 14 -19.57 -24.73 -16.75
N LEU A 15 -20.37 -23.71 -17.10
CA LEU A 15 -20.13 -22.32 -16.68
C LEU A 15 -20.30 -22.16 -15.15
N ILE A 16 -21.30 -22.81 -14.56
CA ILE A 16 -21.51 -22.79 -13.11
C ILE A 16 -20.35 -23.48 -12.37
N ILE A 17 -19.92 -24.65 -12.84
CA ILE A 17 -18.79 -25.38 -12.26
C ILE A 17 -17.50 -24.57 -12.41
N GLY A 18 -17.23 -23.98 -13.59
CA GLY A 18 -16.09 -23.08 -13.81
C GLY A 18 -16.12 -21.85 -12.91
N GLY A 19 -17.28 -21.23 -12.72
CA GLY A 19 -17.49 -20.12 -11.79
C GLY A 19 -17.20 -20.49 -10.32
N ILE A 20 -17.66 -21.66 -9.87
CA ILE A 20 -17.42 -22.15 -8.51
C ILE A 20 -15.94 -22.45 -8.29
N ILE A 21 -15.26 -23.06 -9.27
CA ILE A 21 -13.82 -23.36 -9.18
C ILE A 21 -13.02 -22.07 -9.13
N PHE A 22 -13.35 -21.09 -9.99
CA PHE A 22 -12.70 -19.78 -10.01
C PHE A 22 -12.92 -19.02 -8.70
N TYR A 23 -14.14 -19.02 -8.18
CA TYR A 23 -14.49 -18.41 -6.89
C TYR A 23 -13.72 -19.04 -5.72
N LYS A 24 -13.68 -20.39 -5.65
CA LYS A 24 -12.90 -21.11 -4.62
C LYS A 24 -11.40 -20.85 -4.73
N LYS A 25 -10.85 -20.75 -5.96
CA LYS A 25 -9.44 -20.44 -6.18
C LYS A 25 -9.12 -18.99 -5.78
N SER A 26 -10.02 -18.04 -6.04
CA SER A 26 -9.89 -16.64 -5.63
C SER A 26 -9.90 -16.50 -4.10
N ILE A 27 -10.80 -17.18 -3.41
CA ILE A 27 -10.86 -17.18 -1.93
C ILE A 27 -9.60 -17.84 -1.34
N LYS A 28 -9.14 -18.96 -1.90
CA LYS A 28 -7.96 -19.66 -1.39
C LYS A 28 -6.68 -18.82 -1.51
N ASN A 29 -6.56 -18.00 -2.57
CA ASN A 29 -5.43 -17.08 -2.75
C ASN A 29 -5.52 -15.85 -1.83
N SER A 30 -6.67 -15.55 -1.20
CA SER A 30 -6.82 -14.41 -0.30
C SER A 30 -6.56 -14.71 1.17
N LYS A 31 -6.44 -16.01 1.56
CA LYS A 31 -6.25 -16.43 2.96
C LYS A 31 -4.85 -17.01 3.21
N THR A 32 -3.83 -16.29 2.81
CA THR A 32 -2.43 -16.76 2.87
C THR A 32 -1.89 -16.81 4.31
N GLY A 33 -2.48 -16.06 5.24
CA GLY A 33 -2.01 -15.88 6.60
C GLY A 33 -2.71 -16.71 7.69
N GLU A 34 -3.75 -17.51 7.35
CA GLU A 34 -4.61 -18.21 8.34
C GLU A 34 -3.83 -19.13 9.32
N ASN A 35 -2.66 -19.64 8.93
CA ASN A 35 -1.83 -20.55 9.75
C ASN A 35 -0.47 -19.93 10.16
N LYS A 36 -0.24 -18.65 9.93
CA LYS A 36 1.01 -17.99 10.27
C LYS A 36 0.92 -17.31 11.63
N ASN A 37 2.02 -17.39 12.39
CA ASN A 37 2.14 -16.59 13.60
C ASN A 37 2.43 -15.11 13.25
N SER A 38 2.28 -14.22 14.22
CA SER A 38 2.42 -12.77 13.99
C SER A 38 3.81 -12.38 13.52
N GLN A 39 4.85 -13.03 14.05
CA GLN A 39 6.23 -12.75 13.64
C GLN A 39 6.46 -13.13 12.17
N GLU A 40 5.93 -14.25 11.71
CA GLU A 40 6.04 -14.65 10.29
C GLU A 40 5.35 -13.66 9.35
N ILE A 41 4.24 -13.06 9.77
CA ILE A 41 3.54 -12.03 8.98
C ILE A 41 4.33 -10.72 8.98
N ILE A 42 4.89 -10.33 10.12
CA ILE A 42 5.76 -9.16 10.22
C ILE A 42 6.99 -9.33 9.33
N ASP A 43 7.67 -10.47 9.44
CA ASP A 43 8.84 -10.78 8.62
C ASP A 43 8.50 -10.78 7.12
N TYR A 44 7.30 -11.27 6.75
CA TYR A 44 6.81 -11.19 5.38
C TYR A 44 6.70 -9.75 4.90
N ILE A 45 6.09 -8.85 5.69
CA ILE A 45 5.97 -7.43 5.33
C ILE A 45 7.34 -6.75 5.27
N LEU A 46 8.22 -7.03 6.25
CA LEU A 46 9.55 -6.42 6.28
C LEU A 46 10.46 -6.86 5.14
N ASN A 47 10.20 -7.99 4.50
CA ASN A 47 11.01 -8.54 3.41
C ASN A 47 10.34 -8.44 2.03
N LEU A 48 9.39 -7.50 1.86
CA LEU A 48 8.77 -7.27 0.56
C LEU A 48 9.81 -6.87 -0.49
N SER A 49 9.84 -7.61 -1.61
CA SER A 49 10.71 -7.29 -2.75
C SER A 49 10.07 -6.27 -3.69
N SER A 50 8.75 -6.32 -3.84
CA SER A 50 8.00 -5.34 -4.61
C SER A 50 6.53 -5.31 -4.20
N TYR A 51 5.87 -4.18 -4.46
CA TYR A 51 4.42 -4.06 -4.31
C TYR A 51 3.84 -3.06 -5.32
N LYS A 52 2.55 -3.25 -5.59
CA LYS A 52 1.70 -2.26 -6.26
C LYS A 52 0.47 -2.03 -5.42
N THR A 53 0.07 -0.78 -5.28
CA THR A 53 -1.12 -0.45 -4.50
C THR A 53 -1.79 0.82 -5.02
N LYS A 54 -3.10 0.89 -4.80
CA LYS A 54 -3.87 2.12 -4.92
C LYS A 54 -4.27 2.55 -3.52
N ILE A 55 -3.92 3.75 -3.15
CA ILE A 55 -4.17 4.29 -1.81
C ILE A 55 -5.07 5.51 -1.87
N THR A 56 -5.87 5.69 -0.81
CA THR A 56 -6.56 6.92 -0.50
C THR A 56 -5.86 7.59 0.67
N VAL A 57 -5.37 8.80 0.49
CA VAL A 57 -4.63 9.57 1.49
C VAL A 57 -5.49 10.75 1.94
N ASN A 58 -5.74 10.84 3.24
CA ASN A 58 -6.37 12.00 3.86
C ASN A 58 -5.33 12.74 4.72
N ILE A 59 -5.07 14.00 4.39
CA ILE A 59 -4.11 14.84 5.11
C ILE A 59 -4.89 15.91 5.88
N THR A 60 -4.76 15.89 7.20
CA THR A 60 -5.42 16.83 8.11
C THR A 60 -4.42 17.86 8.60
N SER A 61 -4.58 19.10 8.18
CA SER A 61 -3.87 20.25 8.74
C SER A 61 -4.75 20.97 9.79
N ASN A 62 -4.22 22.03 10.38
CA ASN A 62 -5.01 22.83 11.34
C ASN A 62 -6.18 23.59 10.69
N LYS A 63 -6.13 23.79 9.38
CA LYS A 63 -7.12 24.61 8.64
C LYS A 63 -7.87 23.83 7.56
N ASN A 64 -7.28 22.77 7.01
CA ASN A 64 -7.80 22.09 5.84
C ASN A 64 -7.68 20.57 5.97
N ASN A 65 -8.60 19.87 5.33
CA ASN A 65 -8.51 18.43 5.06
C ASN A 65 -8.43 18.23 3.55
N ASN A 66 -7.38 17.54 3.11
CA ASN A 66 -7.17 17.24 1.70
C ASN A 66 -7.24 15.72 1.50
N LYS A 67 -7.86 15.30 0.42
CA LYS A 67 -7.95 13.90 0.01
C LYS A 67 -7.27 13.72 -1.33
N TYR A 68 -6.44 12.68 -1.42
CA TYR A 68 -5.75 12.26 -2.64
C TYR A 68 -5.99 10.79 -2.91
N ILE A 69 -5.99 10.40 -4.18
CA ILE A 69 -5.91 9.00 -4.60
C ILE A 69 -4.62 8.87 -5.40
N LEU A 70 -3.78 7.93 -4.98
CA LEU A 70 -2.48 7.68 -5.59
C LEU A 70 -2.38 6.21 -6.00
N LYS A 71 -1.67 5.94 -7.07
CA LYS A 71 -1.07 4.63 -7.34
C LYS A 71 0.37 4.65 -6.88
N GLN A 72 0.79 3.58 -6.24
CA GLN A 72 2.19 3.40 -5.82
C GLN A 72 2.70 2.08 -6.38
N GLU A 73 3.95 2.09 -6.81
CA GLU A 73 4.68 0.91 -7.21
C GLU A 73 6.09 1.00 -6.61
N PHE A 74 6.48 -0.03 -5.87
CA PHE A 74 7.84 -0.24 -5.39
C PHE A 74 8.46 -1.41 -6.15
N LYS A 75 9.64 -1.19 -6.68
CA LYS A 75 10.46 -2.23 -7.29
C LYS A 75 11.71 -2.41 -6.43
N GLY A 76 12.04 -3.65 -6.11
CA GLY A 76 13.05 -4.02 -5.11
C GLY A 76 14.48 -3.49 -5.30
N ASN A 77 14.75 -2.77 -6.38
CA ASN A 77 15.98 -2.03 -6.64
C ASN A 77 15.96 -0.58 -6.13
N LYS A 78 15.11 -0.27 -5.17
CA LYS A 78 14.85 1.07 -4.58
C LYS A 78 14.09 2.03 -5.47
N GLU A 79 13.53 1.61 -6.61
CA GLU A 79 12.67 2.47 -7.40
C GLU A 79 11.27 2.55 -6.78
N ASN A 80 10.86 3.74 -6.40
CA ASN A 80 9.52 4.09 -5.96
C ASN A 80 8.85 4.98 -6.99
N ILE A 81 7.65 4.62 -7.40
CA ILE A 81 6.83 5.39 -8.32
C ILE A 81 5.51 5.72 -7.63
N GLN A 82 5.16 7.01 -7.62
CA GLN A 82 3.84 7.48 -7.19
C GLN A 82 3.18 8.23 -8.33
N GLU A 83 1.92 7.93 -8.61
CA GLU A 83 1.11 8.62 -9.61
C GLU A 83 -0.16 9.16 -8.96
N VAL A 84 -0.39 10.47 -9.11
CA VAL A 84 -1.61 11.12 -8.63
C VAL A 84 -2.78 10.79 -9.57
N ILE A 85 -3.85 10.22 -9.02
CA ILE A 85 -5.10 9.94 -9.72
C ILE A 85 -6.14 11.01 -9.43
N GLU A 86 -6.22 11.45 -8.18
CA GLU A 86 -7.11 12.51 -7.72
C GLU A 86 -6.36 13.46 -6.78
N PRO A 87 -6.68 14.75 -6.79
CA PRO A 87 -7.73 15.45 -7.56
C PRO A 87 -7.32 15.71 -9.01
N SER A 88 -8.31 15.97 -9.87
CA SER A 88 -8.15 16.07 -11.34
C SER A 88 -7.19 17.17 -11.80
N ASN A 89 -7.06 18.27 -11.04
CA ASN A 89 -6.18 19.39 -11.39
C ASN A 89 -4.67 19.04 -11.34
N ILE A 90 -4.31 17.96 -10.66
CA ILE A 90 -2.93 17.45 -10.55
C ILE A 90 -2.82 15.97 -10.97
N ALA A 91 -3.89 15.40 -11.50
CA ALA A 91 -3.90 14.01 -11.95
C ALA A 91 -2.85 13.77 -13.04
N GLY A 92 -2.23 12.60 -13.02
CA GLY A 92 -1.15 12.21 -13.92
C GLY A 92 0.24 12.75 -13.54
N ILE A 93 0.38 13.51 -12.44
CA ILE A 93 1.71 13.79 -11.89
C ILE A 93 2.30 12.46 -11.42
N LYS A 94 3.47 12.14 -11.96
CA LYS A 94 4.31 11.03 -11.52
C LYS A 94 5.53 11.53 -10.78
N ILE A 95 5.81 10.91 -9.65
CA ILE A 95 7.02 11.10 -8.87
C ILE A 95 7.75 9.77 -8.87
N ILE A 96 8.96 9.77 -9.41
CA ILE A 96 9.81 8.58 -9.55
C ILE A 96 11.08 8.85 -8.77
N ASN A 97 11.34 8.02 -7.77
CA ASN A 97 12.57 8.03 -7.00
C ASN A 97 13.35 6.74 -7.32
N ASP A 98 14.57 6.88 -7.84
CA ASP A 98 15.44 5.75 -8.18
C ASP A 98 16.50 5.44 -7.08
N GLY A 99 16.37 6.11 -5.94
CA GLY A 99 17.31 6.03 -4.81
C GLY A 99 18.44 7.06 -4.87
N THR A 100 18.61 7.76 -6.01
CA THR A 100 19.62 8.80 -6.22
C THR A 100 19.00 10.10 -6.72
N ASN A 101 18.04 10.00 -7.62
CA ASN A 101 17.39 11.14 -8.24
C ASN A 101 15.88 11.10 -8.00
N LEU A 102 15.27 12.27 -7.96
CA LEU A 102 13.82 12.43 -7.97
C LEU A 102 13.38 13.01 -9.31
N LYS A 103 12.61 12.24 -10.08
CA LYS A 103 12.01 12.72 -11.31
C LYS A 103 10.54 13.03 -11.07
N ILE A 104 10.09 14.21 -11.50
CA ILE A 104 8.69 14.63 -11.47
C ILE A 104 8.25 14.88 -12.90
N GLU A 105 7.24 14.16 -13.37
CA GLU A 105 6.73 14.26 -14.73
C GLU A 105 5.21 14.33 -14.79
N ASN A 106 4.69 15.07 -15.76
CA ASN A 106 3.29 15.05 -16.18
C ASN A 106 3.20 15.53 -17.61
N SER A 107 2.84 14.66 -18.54
CA SER A 107 2.74 14.97 -19.95
C SER A 107 1.65 16.00 -20.26
N ASN A 108 0.52 15.99 -19.53
CA ASN A 108 -0.59 16.91 -19.72
C ASN A 108 -0.24 18.35 -19.31
N LEU A 109 0.63 18.49 -18.31
CA LEU A 109 1.10 19.79 -17.80
C LEU A 109 2.44 20.20 -18.41
N ASN A 110 2.98 19.42 -19.35
CA ASN A 110 4.31 19.61 -19.92
C ASN A 110 5.41 19.73 -18.85
N LEU A 111 5.26 18.99 -17.76
CA LEU A 111 6.17 18.97 -16.61
C LEU A 111 7.15 17.81 -16.77
N ASN A 112 8.44 18.12 -16.74
CA ASN A 112 9.52 17.13 -16.67
C ASN A 112 10.71 17.76 -15.94
N THR A 113 10.91 17.38 -14.69
CA THR A 113 11.95 17.91 -13.82
C THR A 113 12.71 16.77 -13.18
N ILE A 114 14.03 16.84 -13.16
CA ILE A 114 14.90 15.89 -12.47
C ILE A 114 15.66 16.68 -11.40
N ILE A 115 15.61 16.20 -10.16
CA ILE A 115 16.40 16.68 -9.05
C ILE A 115 17.47 15.63 -8.80
N GLU A 116 18.70 15.94 -9.24
CA GLU A 116 19.84 15.04 -9.10
C GLU A 116 20.37 15.04 -7.66
N ASN A 117 20.97 13.91 -7.27
CA ASN A 117 21.49 13.68 -5.93
C ASN A 117 20.47 14.03 -4.84
N TYR A 118 19.21 13.70 -5.12
CA TYR A 118 18.13 13.83 -4.16
C TYR A 118 18.38 12.87 -3.02
N THR A 119 19.09 13.36 -2.01
CA THR A 119 19.08 12.68 -0.73
C THR A 119 17.66 12.76 -0.23
N TYR A 120 17.02 11.63 -0.03
CA TYR A 120 15.66 11.52 0.49
C TYR A 120 15.58 12.37 1.76
N LEU A 121 15.26 13.66 1.59
CA LEU A 121 15.11 14.60 2.69
C LEU A 121 13.86 14.20 3.47
N GLY A 122 14.07 13.27 4.39
CA GLY A 122 13.08 12.83 5.36
C GLY A 122 11.86 12.20 4.72
N ASN A 123 11.75 10.94 4.93
CA ASN A 123 10.55 10.13 5.00
C ASN A 123 9.41 10.57 4.09
N ASN A 124 9.37 9.99 2.90
CA ASN A 124 8.13 9.95 2.17
C ASN A 124 7.17 9.05 2.96
N CYS A 125 6.59 9.58 4.03
CA CYS A 125 5.71 8.88 4.95
C CYS A 125 4.44 8.30 4.28
N LEU A 126 4.29 8.50 2.96
CA LEU A 126 3.21 7.88 2.19
C LEU A 126 3.60 6.51 1.66
N ASP A 127 4.90 6.17 1.58
CA ASP A 127 5.38 4.91 1.04
C ASP A 127 5.46 3.81 2.09
N LEU A 128 4.91 2.65 1.75
CA LEU A 128 5.03 1.45 2.58
C LEU A 128 6.51 1.03 2.75
N SER A 129 7.34 1.20 1.71
CA SER A 129 8.78 0.92 1.79
C SER A 129 9.49 1.80 2.82
N THR A 130 9.11 3.07 2.94
CA THR A 130 9.66 3.98 3.95
C THR A 130 9.28 3.54 5.36
N PHE A 131 8.01 3.15 5.57
CA PHE A 131 7.59 2.56 6.84
C PHE A 131 8.43 1.33 7.19
N ILE A 132 8.66 0.43 6.24
CA ILE A 132 9.46 -0.79 6.43
C ILE A 132 10.90 -0.45 6.84
N GLU A 133 11.52 0.54 6.18
CA GLU A 133 12.87 1.01 6.52
C GLU A 133 12.91 1.62 7.94
N ASN A 134 11.98 2.51 8.26
CA ASN A 134 11.86 3.12 9.58
C ASN A 134 11.67 2.06 10.68
N TYR A 135 10.81 1.08 10.43
CA TYR A 135 10.54 0.01 11.39
C TYR A 135 11.78 -0.85 11.66
N LYS A 136 12.57 -1.16 10.63
CA LYS A 136 13.80 -1.97 10.74
C LYS A 136 14.92 -1.27 11.52
N VAL A 137 15.09 0.03 11.33
CA VAL A 137 16.21 0.77 11.93
C VAL A 137 15.93 1.28 13.34
N ASN A 138 14.67 1.45 13.71
CA ASN A 138 14.31 1.99 15.01
C ASN A 138 14.15 0.87 16.06
N ASN A 139 14.97 0.91 17.10
CA ASN A 139 14.96 -0.08 18.19
C ASN A 139 13.73 0.01 19.12
N LYS A 140 12.91 1.05 18.99
CA LYS A 140 11.64 1.24 19.69
C LYS A 140 10.44 0.75 18.91
N SER A 141 10.66 0.23 17.69
CA SER A 141 9.60 -0.39 16.90
C SER A 141 9.02 -1.58 17.63
N ASN A 142 7.71 -1.69 17.62
CA ASN A 142 6.98 -2.77 18.28
C ASN A 142 5.71 -3.10 17.51
N TYR A 143 5.03 -4.17 17.93
CA TYR A 143 3.72 -4.49 17.40
C TYR A 143 2.75 -4.93 18.49
N GLU A 144 1.49 -4.77 18.18
CA GLU A 144 0.35 -5.32 18.92
C GLU A 144 -0.44 -6.19 17.96
N GLU A 145 -1.21 -7.12 18.51
CA GLU A 145 -2.05 -8.00 17.70
C GLU A 145 -3.43 -8.20 18.33
N ASN A 146 -4.40 -8.45 17.47
CA ASN A 146 -5.71 -8.95 17.83
C ASN A 146 -6.08 -10.13 16.90
N GLU A 147 -7.30 -10.64 17.02
CA GLU A 147 -7.77 -11.78 16.22
C GLU A 147 -7.66 -11.55 14.71
N ASN A 148 -7.84 -10.33 14.23
CA ASN A 148 -7.97 -10.00 12.81
C ASN A 148 -6.79 -9.20 12.24
N GLU A 149 -6.04 -8.48 13.08
CA GLU A 149 -5.04 -7.52 12.64
C GLU A 149 -3.73 -7.63 13.42
N ILE A 150 -2.64 -7.30 12.74
CA ILE A 150 -1.34 -6.98 13.34
C ILE A 150 -1.13 -5.48 13.16
N ILE A 151 -0.75 -4.81 14.24
CA ILE A 151 -0.57 -3.36 14.31
C ILE A 151 0.90 -3.08 14.58
N MET A 152 1.66 -2.71 13.55
CA MET A 152 3.07 -2.39 13.65
C MET A 152 3.25 -0.89 13.90
N LYS A 153 4.09 -0.52 14.87
CA LYS A 153 4.32 0.87 15.29
C LYS A 153 5.80 1.20 15.25
N THR A 154 6.14 2.36 14.73
CA THR A 154 7.51 2.89 14.75
C THR A 154 7.53 4.39 15.00
N ILE A 155 8.57 4.85 15.68
CA ILE A 155 8.82 6.28 15.91
C ILE A 155 9.71 6.79 14.78
N VAL A 156 9.37 7.94 14.24
CA VAL A 156 10.15 8.61 13.20
C VAL A 156 11.03 9.66 13.84
N GLU A 157 12.34 9.47 13.75
CA GLU A 157 13.33 10.46 14.19
C GLU A 157 13.49 11.53 13.10
N SER A 158 12.70 12.58 13.18
CA SER A 158 12.70 13.69 12.22
C SER A 158 12.42 15.01 12.94
N ASP A 159 12.91 16.11 12.41
CA ASP A 159 12.60 17.47 12.92
C ASP A 159 11.15 17.90 12.58
N ASN A 160 10.49 17.16 11.71
CA ASN A 160 9.11 17.43 11.33
C ASN A 160 8.16 17.04 12.48
N ILE A 161 7.57 18.04 13.14
CA ILE A 161 6.62 17.84 14.26
C ILE A 161 5.33 17.14 13.84
N TYR A 162 5.00 17.10 12.55
CA TYR A 162 3.78 16.46 12.02
C TYR A 162 3.98 14.98 11.69
N VAL A 163 5.21 14.46 11.71
CA VAL A 163 5.55 13.06 11.41
C VAL A 163 6.43 12.53 12.54
N LYS A 164 5.84 11.92 13.56
CA LYS A 164 6.54 11.43 14.76
C LYS A 164 6.32 9.95 15.01
N GLU A 165 5.18 9.42 14.64
CA GLU A 165 4.85 8.01 14.78
C GLU A 165 4.13 7.52 13.52
N GLU A 166 4.51 6.35 13.05
CA GLU A 166 3.84 5.63 11.96
C GLU A 166 3.24 4.34 12.50
N ILE A 167 1.98 4.06 12.15
CA ILE A 167 1.26 2.87 12.59
C ILE A 167 0.68 2.19 11.36
N LEU A 168 1.15 0.98 11.06
CA LEU A 168 0.69 0.15 9.96
C LEU A 168 -0.22 -0.96 10.48
N TYR A 169 -1.38 -1.12 9.86
CA TYR A 169 -2.34 -2.17 10.15
C TYR A 169 -2.34 -3.21 9.02
N ILE A 170 -2.24 -4.46 9.39
CA ILE A 170 -2.14 -5.60 8.48
C ILE A 170 -3.26 -6.58 8.78
N ASP A 171 -4.03 -6.96 7.79
CA ASP A 171 -5.00 -8.05 7.91
C ASP A 171 -4.28 -9.39 8.02
N ARG A 172 -4.54 -10.13 9.10
CA ARG A 172 -3.87 -11.41 9.39
C ARG A 172 -4.14 -12.46 8.32
N SER A 173 -5.37 -12.50 7.80
CA SER A 173 -5.79 -13.54 6.87
C SER A 173 -5.15 -13.40 5.49
N THR A 174 -4.99 -12.18 5.03
CA THR A 174 -4.44 -11.86 3.70
C THR A 174 -2.97 -11.47 3.74
N MET A 175 -2.44 -11.13 4.92
CA MET A 175 -1.10 -10.55 5.14
C MET A 175 -0.86 -9.26 4.35
N LYS A 176 -1.92 -8.48 4.12
CA LYS A 176 -1.87 -7.24 3.35
C LYS A 176 -2.08 -6.03 4.26
N PRO A 177 -1.39 -4.91 4.01
CA PRO A 177 -1.70 -3.66 4.66
C PRO A 177 -3.14 -3.24 4.33
N THR A 178 -3.84 -2.74 5.34
CA THR A 178 -5.21 -2.21 5.23
C THR A 178 -5.24 -0.71 5.37
N LYS A 179 -4.49 -0.18 6.33
CA LYS A 179 -4.37 1.26 6.57
C LYS A 179 -3.03 1.61 7.21
N MET A 180 -2.64 2.88 7.13
CA MET A 180 -1.53 3.44 7.87
C MET A 180 -1.93 4.80 8.44
N GLU A 181 -1.51 5.07 9.67
CA GLU A 181 -1.71 6.34 10.35
C GLU A 181 -0.35 6.98 10.65
N ILE A 182 -0.21 8.26 10.35
CA ILE A 182 0.95 9.06 10.75
C ILE A 182 0.49 10.10 11.74
N LYS A 183 1.12 10.11 12.92
CA LYS A 183 0.77 11.00 14.02
C LYS A 183 1.83 12.05 14.26
N ASP A 184 1.37 13.20 14.76
CA ASP A 184 2.22 14.30 15.18
C ASP A 184 2.76 14.10 16.62
N ASP A 185 3.52 15.08 17.10
CA ASP A 185 4.08 15.13 18.46
C ASP A 185 3.02 15.15 19.57
N LYS A 186 1.76 15.48 19.23
CA LYS A 186 0.60 15.49 20.13
C LYS A 186 -0.28 14.24 20.00
N GLN A 187 0.22 13.20 19.33
CA GLN A 187 -0.50 11.94 19.08
C GLN A 187 -1.78 12.11 18.23
N LYS A 188 -1.88 13.22 17.48
CA LYS A 188 -3.00 13.44 16.57
C LYS A 188 -2.67 12.87 15.20
N THR A 189 -3.54 12.05 14.63
CA THR A 189 -3.42 11.55 13.26
C THR A 189 -3.49 12.71 12.27
N ARG A 190 -2.39 12.93 11.55
CA ARG A 190 -2.23 13.98 10.53
C ARG A 190 -2.42 13.44 9.13
N ILE A 191 -1.97 12.21 8.92
CA ILE A 191 -2.13 11.54 7.64
C ILE A 191 -2.76 10.18 7.90
N TYR A 192 -3.82 9.89 7.16
CA TYR A 192 -4.49 8.60 7.17
C TYR A 192 -4.47 8.03 5.76
N ILE A 193 -3.90 6.85 5.61
CA ILE A 193 -3.77 6.14 4.35
C ILE A 193 -4.62 4.89 4.40
N LEU A 194 -5.49 4.72 3.41
CA LEU A 194 -6.26 3.49 3.20
C LEU A 194 -5.70 2.77 1.98
N TYR A 195 -5.33 1.51 2.13
CA TYR A 195 -4.87 0.65 1.06
C TYR A 195 -6.07 -0.04 0.42
N ASN A 196 -6.44 0.37 -0.82
CA ASN A 196 -7.64 -0.14 -1.49
C ASN A 196 -7.37 -1.41 -2.31
N GLU A 197 -6.25 -1.39 -3.05
CA GLU A 197 -5.83 -2.50 -3.91
C GLU A 197 -4.37 -2.77 -3.59
N VAL A 198 -4.04 -3.99 -3.17
CA VAL A 198 -2.67 -4.35 -2.78
C VAL A 198 -2.26 -5.64 -3.48
N GLU A 199 -1.22 -5.55 -4.29
CA GLU A 199 -0.50 -6.66 -4.88
C GLU A 199 0.91 -6.67 -4.31
N ILE A 200 1.34 -7.81 -3.77
CA ILE A 200 2.65 -7.99 -3.12
C ILE A 200 3.36 -9.14 -3.81
N ASN A 201 4.65 -8.94 -4.09
CA ASN A 201 5.56 -10.00 -4.55
C ASN A 201 6.77 -10.08 -3.59
N MET A 202 7.24 -11.29 -3.42
CA MET A 202 8.46 -11.61 -2.68
C MET A 202 9.64 -11.81 -3.60
#